data_12fc23f7379bc91fa10b2576e753c3cd
#
_entry.id   12fc23f7379bc91fa10b2576e753c3cd
#
_cell.length_a   1.000
_cell.length_b   1.000
_cell.length_c   1.000
_cell.angle_alpha   90.00
_cell.angle_beta   90.00
_cell.angle_gamma   90.00
#
_symmetry.space_group_name_H-M   'P 1'
#
loop_
_entity.id
_entity.type
_entity.pdbx_description
1 polymer ?
#
loop_
_entity_poly.entity_id
_entity_poly.type
_entity_poly.pdbx_seq_one_letter_code
_entity_poly.pdbx_strand_id
1 'polypeptide(L)'
;MHYTGTIWRPPYEASSLLLEVTAGCTHHQCKFCTLYDDLPFKFRMTPMEDIEADLKEAKGQFRIWIGHKISRTFLTGANPFVLKASRLIEISDLIRRYFPTNQSIGCFSRITDITLKTDEELLQLKNAGYDGLTIGIETGDDEALTFMHKGYTSNDIVLQCQRLDNAGISYNFFYLTGVSGAGKGEIGARKTAEVCNQLHPQIIGANMLTIYQNAELYEEIQKGNWKEEQEIEKYRELKILVEHLNIPV
;
A
#
# COMPACT_ATOMS: atom_id res chain seq x y z
N MET A 1 4.94 -2.92 -22.53
CA MET A 1 4.47 -2.35 -21.25
C MET A 1 5.55 -1.45 -20.70
N HIS A 2 5.19 -0.24 -20.29
CA HIS A 2 6.13 0.76 -19.77
C HIS A 2 6.23 0.61 -18.24
N TYR A 3 7.43 0.31 -17.74
CA TYR A 3 7.71 0.31 -16.31
C TYR A 3 8.89 1.21 -16.01
N THR A 4 8.72 2.07 -15.01
CA THR A 4 9.72 3.05 -14.59
C THR A 4 10.40 2.57 -13.31
N GLY A 5 11.55 1.95 -13.41
CA GLY A 5 12.28 1.40 -12.27
C GLY A 5 11.72 0.07 -11.76
N THR A 6 12.01 -0.25 -10.51
CA THR A 6 11.60 -1.50 -9.88
C THR A 6 10.10 -1.54 -9.61
N ILE A 7 9.45 -2.65 -9.99
CA ILE A 7 8.03 -2.88 -9.74
C ILE A 7 7.84 -3.62 -8.43
N TRP A 8 7.03 -3.05 -7.56
CA TRP A 8 6.64 -3.65 -6.30
C TRP A 8 5.19 -4.12 -6.35
N ARG A 9 4.93 -5.30 -5.83
CA ARG A 9 3.57 -5.84 -5.66
C ARG A 9 3.49 -6.72 -4.43
N PRO A 10 2.33 -6.81 -3.78
CA PRO A 10 2.10 -7.77 -2.70
C PRO A 10 2.14 -9.21 -3.24
N PRO A 11 2.56 -10.22 -2.45
CA PRO A 11 2.59 -11.61 -2.90
C PRO A 11 1.24 -12.16 -3.37
N TYR A 12 0.15 -11.73 -2.75
CA TYR A 12 -1.22 -12.13 -3.11
C TYR A 12 -1.72 -11.54 -4.44
N GLU A 13 -0.99 -10.60 -5.03
CA GLU A 13 -1.25 -10.05 -6.39
C GLU A 13 -0.44 -10.75 -7.48
N ALA A 14 0.13 -11.94 -7.19
CA ALA A 14 1.00 -12.66 -8.13
C ALA A 14 0.33 -13.00 -9.47
N SER A 15 -0.99 -13.19 -9.50
CA SER A 15 -1.78 -13.50 -10.70
C SER A 15 -2.46 -12.30 -11.35
N SER A 16 -2.33 -11.11 -10.78
CA SER A 16 -2.95 -9.89 -11.30
C SER A 16 -2.21 -9.34 -12.51
N LEU A 17 -2.94 -8.73 -13.43
CA LEU A 17 -2.31 -7.88 -14.46
C LEU A 17 -1.69 -6.66 -13.77
N LEU A 18 -0.38 -6.48 -13.90
CA LEU A 18 0.29 -5.28 -13.38
C LEU A 18 0.20 -4.16 -14.40
N LEU A 19 -0.19 -2.97 -13.97
CA LEU A 19 -0.32 -1.79 -14.81
C LEU A 19 0.28 -0.58 -14.09
N GLU A 20 1.33 0.03 -14.65
CA GLU A 20 1.91 1.24 -14.09
C GLU A 20 1.02 2.44 -14.39
N VAL A 21 0.53 3.10 -13.36
CA VAL A 21 -0.26 4.34 -13.48
C VAL A 21 0.40 5.52 -12.78
N THR A 22 1.36 5.24 -11.89
CA THR A 22 2.23 6.21 -11.24
C THR A 22 3.63 5.64 -11.04
N ALA A 23 4.63 6.49 -10.99
CA ALA A 23 6.00 6.14 -10.58
C ALA A 23 6.46 7.09 -9.47
N GLY A 24 7.23 6.56 -8.50
CA GLY A 24 7.66 7.30 -7.32
C GLY A 24 6.57 7.41 -6.25
N CYS A 25 6.84 8.20 -5.20
CA CYS A 25 5.96 8.38 -4.03
C CYS A 25 5.68 9.86 -3.79
N THR A 26 4.39 10.24 -3.63
CA THR A 26 4.01 11.64 -3.37
C THR A 26 4.51 12.13 -2.01
N HIS A 27 4.68 11.25 -1.05
CA HIS A 27 5.18 11.59 0.27
C HIS A 27 6.72 11.63 0.30
N HIS A 28 7.36 10.50 0.06
CA HIS A 28 8.82 10.34 -0.05
C HIS A 28 9.60 10.99 1.12
N GLN A 29 9.15 10.75 2.35
CA GLN A 29 9.72 11.32 3.58
C GLN A 29 9.84 10.29 4.70
N CYS A 30 9.42 9.03 4.47
CA CYS A 30 9.55 8.00 5.49
C CYS A 30 11.03 7.66 5.72
N LYS A 31 11.55 7.84 6.94
CA LYS A 31 12.97 7.68 7.27
C LYS A 31 13.56 6.32 6.92
N PHE A 32 12.74 5.27 6.90
CA PHE A 32 13.20 3.91 6.58
C PHE A 32 13.12 3.55 5.09
N CYS A 33 12.41 4.34 4.27
CA CYS A 33 12.04 3.94 2.91
C CYS A 33 13.01 4.48 1.87
N THR A 34 13.56 3.58 1.05
CA THR A 34 14.47 3.90 -0.06
C THR A 34 13.97 3.39 -1.40
N LEU A 35 12.69 2.94 -1.46
CA LEU A 35 12.16 2.18 -2.60
C LEU A 35 12.17 2.95 -3.94
N TYR A 36 12.25 4.26 -3.91
CA TYR A 36 12.17 5.12 -5.10
C TYR A 36 13.30 6.16 -5.16
N ASP A 37 14.39 5.96 -4.40
CA ASP A 37 15.53 6.88 -4.37
C ASP A 37 16.33 6.87 -5.68
N ASP A 38 16.22 5.80 -6.46
CA ASP A 38 16.87 5.64 -7.76
C ASP A 38 16.16 6.38 -8.90
N LEU A 39 14.95 6.93 -8.65
CA LEU A 39 14.23 7.68 -9.67
C LEU A 39 14.70 9.14 -9.74
N PRO A 40 14.84 9.72 -10.96
CA PRO A 40 15.27 11.11 -11.13
C PRO A 40 14.18 12.14 -10.79
N PHE A 41 13.06 11.71 -10.22
CA PHE A 41 11.93 12.54 -9.81
C PHE A 41 11.25 11.91 -8.58
N LYS A 42 10.55 12.74 -7.81
CA LYS A 42 9.84 12.29 -6.61
C LYS A 42 8.57 11.51 -6.95
N PHE A 43 7.77 12.01 -7.90
CA PHE A 43 6.50 11.42 -8.29
C PHE A 43 6.10 11.82 -9.72
N ARG A 44 5.50 10.90 -10.46
CA ARG A 44 4.96 11.13 -11.80
C ARG A 44 3.70 10.30 -12.01
N MET A 45 2.69 10.88 -12.66
CA MET A 45 1.54 10.16 -13.22
C MET A 45 1.89 9.65 -14.61
N THR A 46 1.54 8.41 -14.90
CA THR A 46 1.66 7.86 -16.26
C THR A 46 0.60 8.51 -17.17
N PRO A 47 0.96 9.01 -18.37
CA PRO A 47 -0.01 9.51 -19.36
C PRO A 47 -1.05 8.45 -19.73
N MET A 48 -2.30 8.86 -20.05
CA MET A 48 -3.35 7.90 -20.42
C MET A 48 -3.03 7.15 -21.71
N GLU A 49 -2.39 7.79 -22.65
CA GLU A 49 -1.92 7.19 -23.89
C GLU A 49 -0.94 6.07 -23.66
N ASP A 50 -0.04 6.18 -22.69
CA ASP A 50 0.90 5.13 -22.30
C ASP A 50 0.17 3.97 -21.60
N ILE A 51 -0.76 4.29 -20.70
CA ILE A 51 -1.62 3.28 -20.04
C ILE A 51 -2.43 2.50 -21.08
N GLU A 52 -2.99 3.18 -22.09
CA GLU A 52 -3.74 2.53 -23.16
C GLU A 52 -2.84 1.67 -24.05
N ALA A 53 -1.63 2.15 -24.36
CA ALA A 53 -0.64 1.39 -25.12
C ALA A 53 -0.24 0.10 -24.39
N ASP A 54 -0.04 0.18 -23.08
CA ASP A 54 0.28 -0.97 -22.23
C ASP A 54 -0.85 -2.01 -22.19
N LEU A 55 -2.10 -1.55 -22.04
CA LEU A 55 -3.26 -2.45 -22.07
C LEU A 55 -3.43 -3.11 -23.44
N LYS A 56 -3.16 -2.39 -24.52
CA LYS A 56 -3.18 -2.94 -25.89
C LYS A 56 -2.11 -4.01 -26.10
N GLU A 57 -0.88 -3.73 -25.63
CA GLU A 57 0.22 -4.68 -25.69
C GLU A 57 -0.09 -5.95 -24.87
N ALA A 58 -0.54 -5.76 -23.60
CA ALA A 58 -0.94 -6.87 -22.73
C ALA A 58 -2.01 -7.74 -23.40
N LYS A 59 -3.07 -7.13 -23.97
CA LYS A 59 -4.11 -7.86 -24.69
C LYS A 59 -3.55 -8.67 -25.88
N GLY A 60 -2.55 -8.13 -26.58
CA GLY A 60 -1.85 -8.84 -27.67
C GLY A 60 -1.11 -10.07 -27.17
N GLN A 61 -0.39 -9.97 -26.07
CA GLN A 61 0.36 -11.06 -25.46
C GLN A 61 -0.57 -12.15 -24.91
N PHE A 62 -1.66 -11.78 -24.21
CA PHE A 62 -2.62 -12.74 -23.66
C PHE A 62 -3.47 -13.47 -24.72
N ARG A 63 -3.60 -12.93 -25.94
CA ARG A 63 -4.23 -13.67 -27.06
C ARG A 63 -3.46 -14.94 -27.45
N ILE A 64 -2.17 -15.00 -27.18
CA ILE A 64 -1.33 -16.17 -27.45
C ILE A 64 -1.56 -17.27 -26.40
N TRP A 65 -2.01 -16.90 -25.18
CA TRP A 65 -2.29 -17.83 -24.09
C TRP A 65 -3.79 -18.14 -24.07
N ILE A 66 -4.21 -19.08 -24.92
CA ILE A 66 -5.62 -19.49 -25.08
C ILE A 66 -6.21 -19.86 -23.71
N GLY A 67 -7.21 -19.10 -23.24
CA GLY A 67 -8.00 -19.42 -22.04
C GLY A 67 -7.71 -18.63 -20.77
N HIS A 68 -6.65 -17.83 -20.70
CA HIS A 68 -6.40 -16.97 -19.52
C HIS A 68 -7.32 -15.74 -19.52
N LYS A 69 -8.18 -15.65 -18.52
CA LYS A 69 -9.04 -14.48 -18.28
C LYS A 69 -8.37 -13.59 -17.24
N ILE A 70 -8.15 -12.32 -17.58
CA ILE A 70 -7.73 -11.31 -16.60
C ILE A 70 -8.95 -10.90 -15.78
N SER A 71 -9.06 -11.41 -14.56
CA SER A 71 -10.14 -11.07 -13.63
C SER A 71 -9.76 -9.95 -12.66
N ARG A 72 -8.46 -9.69 -12.48
CA ARG A 72 -7.94 -8.68 -11.55
C ARG A 72 -6.76 -7.93 -12.16
N THR A 73 -6.73 -6.62 -11.93
CA THR A 73 -5.60 -5.74 -12.26
C THR A 73 -5.07 -5.11 -10.97
N PHE A 74 -3.75 -5.01 -10.85
CA PHE A 74 -3.09 -4.28 -9.78
C PHE A 74 -2.35 -3.07 -10.35
N LEU A 75 -2.74 -1.87 -9.92
CA LEU A 75 -2.09 -0.64 -10.34
C LEU A 75 -0.80 -0.45 -9.56
N THR A 76 0.33 -0.34 -10.27
CA THR A 76 1.65 -0.18 -9.67
C THR A 76 2.04 1.27 -9.51
N GLY A 77 3.00 1.51 -8.61
CA GLY A 77 3.47 2.78 -8.09
C GLY A 77 3.45 2.75 -6.57
N ALA A 78 4.03 3.73 -5.87
CA ALA A 78 4.04 3.76 -4.41
C ALA A 78 2.64 3.93 -3.80
N ASN A 79 1.84 4.79 -4.42
CA ASN A 79 0.51 5.13 -3.93
C ASN A 79 -0.43 5.60 -5.06
N PRO A 80 -0.80 4.73 -6.01
CA PRO A 80 -1.71 5.08 -7.10
C PRO A 80 -3.05 5.64 -6.64
N PHE A 81 -3.51 5.26 -5.45
CA PHE A 81 -4.77 5.77 -4.90
C PHE A 81 -4.76 7.27 -4.61
N VAL A 82 -3.60 7.94 -4.66
CA VAL A 82 -3.49 9.41 -4.58
C VAL A 82 -4.16 10.12 -5.77
N LEU A 83 -4.29 9.44 -6.91
CA LEU A 83 -4.91 10.02 -8.11
C LEU A 83 -6.36 10.45 -7.82
N LYS A 84 -6.83 11.51 -8.50
CA LYS A 84 -8.24 11.94 -8.41
C LYS A 84 -9.18 10.79 -8.75
N ALA A 85 -10.33 10.73 -8.09
CA ALA A 85 -11.33 9.70 -8.34
C ALA A 85 -11.75 9.63 -9.82
N SER A 86 -11.93 10.77 -10.49
CA SER A 86 -12.23 10.83 -11.92
C SER A 86 -11.16 10.13 -12.78
N ARG A 87 -9.87 10.31 -12.44
CA ARG A 87 -8.76 9.66 -13.15
C ARG A 87 -8.73 8.16 -12.93
N LEU A 88 -8.97 7.74 -11.69
CA LEU A 88 -9.06 6.30 -11.35
C LEU A 88 -10.24 5.63 -12.08
N ILE A 89 -11.40 6.30 -12.19
CA ILE A 89 -12.56 5.80 -12.93
C ILE A 89 -12.22 5.68 -14.42
N GLU A 90 -11.59 6.70 -15.03
CA GLU A 90 -11.14 6.66 -16.42
C GLU A 90 -10.19 5.47 -16.68
N ILE A 91 -9.24 5.20 -15.77
CA ILE A 91 -8.36 4.03 -15.84
C ILE A 91 -9.17 2.72 -15.75
N SER A 92 -10.14 2.64 -14.86
CA SER A 92 -11.01 1.46 -14.75
C SER A 92 -11.79 1.18 -16.03
N ASP A 93 -12.38 2.22 -16.62
CA ASP A 93 -13.13 2.09 -17.87
C ASP A 93 -12.22 1.62 -19.02
N LEU A 94 -10.99 2.12 -19.04
CA LEU A 94 -10.00 1.72 -20.02
C LEU A 94 -9.59 0.24 -19.82
N ILE A 95 -9.33 -0.19 -18.59
CA ILE A 95 -9.04 -1.60 -18.27
C ILE A 95 -10.17 -2.50 -18.75
N ARG A 96 -11.43 -2.18 -18.44
CA ARG A 96 -12.60 -2.97 -18.84
C ARG A 96 -12.83 -3.01 -20.36
N ARG A 97 -12.47 -1.94 -21.07
CA ARG A 97 -12.51 -1.90 -22.54
C ARG A 97 -11.58 -2.95 -23.16
N TYR A 98 -10.38 -3.11 -22.60
CA TYR A 98 -9.39 -4.09 -23.08
C TYR A 98 -9.61 -5.49 -22.50
N PHE A 99 -10.02 -5.57 -21.23
CA PHE A 99 -10.24 -6.80 -20.46
C PHE A 99 -11.66 -6.82 -19.85
N PRO A 100 -12.70 -7.12 -20.63
CA PRO A 100 -14.09 -7.13 -20.13
C PRO A 100 -14.35 -8.12 -18.99
N THR A 101 -13.45 -9.08 -18.76
CA THR A 101 -13.51 -10.03 -17.65
C THR A 101 -12.91 -9.50 -16.36
N ASN A 102 -12.33 -8.28 -16.36
CA ASN A 102 -11.77 -7.69 -15.15
C ASN A 102 -12.90 -7.32 -14.18
N GLN A 103 -12.85 -7.90 -12.98
CA GLN A 103 -13.85 -7.74 -11.93
C GLN A 103 -13.40 -6.79 -10.84
N SER A 104 -12.08 -6.69 -10.60
CA SER A 104 -11.54 -5.88 -9.51
C SER A 104 -10.19 -5.26 -9.83
N ILE A 105 -9.93 -4.11 -9.22
CA ILE A 105 -8.70 -3.33 -9.36
C ILE A 105 -8.16 -3.04 -7.97
N GLY A 106 -6.96 -3.56 -7.67
CA GLY A 106 -6.21 -3.25 -6.46
C GLY A 106 -5.11 -2.23 -6.73
N CYS A 107 -4.64 -1.58 -5.69
CA CYS A 107 -3.45 -0.72 -5.75
C CYS A 107 -2.88 -0.46 -4.36
N PHE A 108 -1.66 0.06 -4.30
CA PHE A 108 -1.14 0.63 -3.07
C PHE A 108 -1.81 1.95 -2.73
N SER A 109 -1.99 2.18 -1.44
CA SER A 109 -2.52 3.42 -0.88
C SER A 109 -1.78 3.79 0.40
N ARG A 110 -1.73 5.08 0.68
CA ARG A 110 -1.44 5.61 2.02
C ARG A 110 -2.75 6.05 2.67
N ILE A 111 -2.76 6.16 3.97
CA ILE A 111 -3.93 6.69 4.72
C ILE A 111 -4.30 8.10 4.21
N THR A 112 -3.29 8.94 3.95
CA THR A 112 -3.49 10.30 3.41
C THR A 112 -4.11 10.34 2.02
N ASP A 113 -4.02 9.27 1.23
CA ASP A 113 -4.62 9.25 -0.11
C ASP A 113 -6.15 9.09 -0.04
N ILE A 114 -6.63 8.44 1.02
CA ILE A 114 -8.07 8.26 1.27
C ILE A 114 -8.70 9.59 1.66
N THR A 115 -7.98 10.43 2.43
CA THR A 115 -8.48 11.77 2.82
C THR A 115 -8.74 12.69 1.64
N LEU A 116 -8.11 12.42 0.48
CA LEU A 116 -8.28 13.22 -0.74
C LEU A 116 -9.58 12.91 -1.48
N LYS A 117 -10.41 12.00 -0.97
CA LYS A 117 -11.66 11.57 -1.59
C LYS A 117 -12.85 11.84 -0.68
N THR A 118 -13.96 12.25 -1.28
CA THR A 118 -15.24 12.29 -0.56
C THR A 118 -15.79 10.88 -0.40
N ASP A 119 -16.78 10.70 0.47
CA ASP A 119 -17.43 9.40 0.65
C ASP A 119 -18.21 8.97 -0.61
N GLU A 120 -18.78 9.93 -1.35
CA GLU A 120 -19.41 9.70 -2.64
C GLU A 120 -18.38 9.23 -3.69
N GLU A 121 -17.17 9.83 -3.70
CA GLU A 121 -16.10 9.39 -4.58
C GLU A 121 -15.61 7.97 -4.23
N LEU A 122 -15.54 7.61 -2.94
CA LEU A 122 -15.21 6.23 -2.53
C LEU A 122 -16.26 5.24 -3.01
N LEU A 123 -17.55 5.56 -2.91
CA LEU A 123 -18.64 4.74 -3.47
C LEU A 123 -18.55 4.60 -4.99
N GLN A 124 -18.23 5.69 -5.70
CA GLN A 124 -18.01 5.66 -7.15
C GLN A 124 -16.83 4.76 -7.51
N LEU A 125 -15.72 4.84 -6.77
CA LEU A 125 -14.55 3.98 -6.97
C LEU A 125 -14.88 2.50 -6.72
N LYS A 126 -15.66 2.18 -5.67
CA LYS A 126 -16.15 0.81 -5.46
C LYS A 126 -16.95 0.31 -6.66
N ASN A 127 -17.87 1.11 -7.16
CA ASN A 127 -18.68 0.78 -8.35
C ASN A 127 -17.82 0.66 -9.63
N ALA A 128 -16.74 1.41 -9.70
CA ALA A 128 -15.73 1.28 -10.75
C ALA A 128 -14.83 0.05 -10.58
N GLY A 129 -15.02 -0.74 -9.51
CA GLY A 129 -14.32 -2.00 -9.27
C GLY A 129 -13.05 -1.89 -8.45
N TYR A 130 -12.76 -0.74 -7.85
CA TYR A 130 -11.65 -0.63 -6.90
C TYR A 130 -11.95 -1.44 -5.64
N ASP A 131 -11.06 -2.41 -5.34
CA ASP A 131 -11.22 -3.34 -4.25
C ASP A 131 -9.88 -3.98 -3.87
N GLY A 132 -9.66 -4.25 -2.58
CA GLY A 132 -8.39 -4.82 -2.11
C GLY A 132 -7.23 -3.84 -2.19
N LEU A 133 -7.40 -2.65 -1.57
CA LEU A 133 -6.31 -1.70 -1.42
C LEU A 133 -5.23 -2.27 -0.49
N THR A 134 -3.96 -2.07 -0.82
CA THR A 134 -2.84 -2.42 0.05
C THR A 134 -2.30 -1.17 0.72
N ILE A 135 -2.45 -1.08 2.04
CA ILE A 135 -2.15 0.11 2.83
C ILE A 135 -0.97 -0.17 3.76
N GLY A 136 0.12 0.57 3.59
CA GLY A 136 1.26 0.51 4.50
C GLY A 136 0.97 1.32 5.76
N ILE A 137 0.31 0.73 6.76
CA ILE A 137 0.10 1.37 8.06
C ILE A 137 1.36 1.37 8.91
N GLU A 138 2.21 0.36 8.72
CA GLU A 138 3.47 0.03 9.39
C GLU A 138 3.31 -0.28 10.87
N THR A 139 2.54 0.51 11.61
CA THR A 139 2.25 0.35 13.05
C THR A 139 1.04 1.20 13.44
N GLY A 140 0.44 0.91 14.60
CA GLY A 140 -0.53 1.76 15.29
C GLY A 140 0.10 2.63 16.39
N ASP A 141 1.43 2.68 16.49
CA ASP A 141 2.13 3.47 17.49
C ASP A 141 2.45 4.89 16.99
N ASP A 142 1.78 5.89 17.53
CA ASP A 142 1.92 7.29 17.11
C ASP A 142 3.33 7.86 17.34
N GLU A 143 4.08 7.37 18.35
CA GLU A 143 5.46 7.77 18.53
C GLU A 143 6.32 7.29 17.35
N ALA A 144 6.14 6.03 16.95
CA ALA A 144 6.84 5.45 15.81
C ALA A 144 6.40 6.10 14.49
N LEU A 145 5.09 6.30 14.28
CA LEU A 145 4.56 6.98 13.09
C LEU A 145 5.14 8.40 12.94
N THR A 146 5.22 9.15 14.05
CA THR A 146 5.78 10.50 14.07
C THR A 146 7.28 10.46 13.79
N PHE A 147 8.03 9.61 14.49
CA PHE A 147 9.49 9.49 14.30
C PHE A 147 9.85 9.07 12.88
N MET A 148 9.11 8.14 12.30
CA MET A 148 9.31 7.63 10.95
C MET A 148 8.76 8.55 9.85
N HIS A 149 8.21 9.70 10.19
CA HIS A 149 7.63 10.69 9.28
C HIS A 149 6.53 10.11 8.38
N LYS A 150 5.63 9.29 8.93
CA LYS A 150 4.52 8.69 8.16
C LYS A 150 3.48 9.72 7.71
N GLY A 151 3.33 10.82 8.46
CA GLY A 151 2.43 11.93 8.12
C GLY A 151 0.96 11.67 8.41
N TYR A 152 0.65 10.73 9.30
CA TYR A 152 -0.68 10.43 9.84
C TYR A 152 -0.55 9.74 11.21
N THR A 153 -1.65 9.66 11.95
CA THR A 153 -1.77 9.07 13.28
C THR A 153 -2.53 7.74 13.24
N SER A 154 -2.51 7.00 14.34
CA SER A 154 -3.33 5.80 14.56
C SER A 154 -4.84 6.11 14.42
N ASN A 155 -5.29 7.25 14.91
CA ASN A 155 -6.68 7.70 14.75
C ASN A 155 -7.03 7.95 13.27
N ASP A 156 -6.11 8.50 12.48
CA ASP A 156 -6.33 8.68 11.03
C ASP A 156 -6.47 7.33 10.33
N ILE A 157 -5.71 6.30 10.75
CA ILE A 157 -5.86 4.94 10.23
C ILE A 157 -7.29 4.46 10.46
N VAL A 158 -7.77 4.54 11.71
CA VAL A 158 -9.13 4.11 12.06
C VAL A 158 -10.17 4.87 11.24
N LEU A 159 -10.10 6.19 11.25
CA LEU A 159 -11.09 7.05 10.60
C LEU A 159 -11.17 6.79 9.09
N GLN A 160 -10.02 6.72 8.40
CA GLN A 160 -10.02 6.56 6.95
C GLN A 160 -10.41 5.14 6.52
N CYS A 161 -9.99 4.11 7.27
CA CYS A 161 -10.36 2.73 6.94
C CYS A 161 -11.85 2.45 7.24
N GLN A 162 -12.45 3.07 8.25
CA GLN A 162 -13.91 3.01 8.46
C GLN A 162 -14.68 3.63 7.29
N ARG A 163 -14.14 4.66 6.63
CA ARG A 163 -14.73 5.20 5.39
C ARG A 163 -14.66 4.20 4.24
N LEU A 164 -13.56 3.42 4.14
CA LEU A 164 -13.47 2.32 3.17
C LEU A 164 -14.47 1.21 3.48
N ASP A 165 -14.62 0.82 4.75
CA ASP A 165 -15.62 -0.16 5.20
C ASP A 165 -17.04 0.29 4.79
N ASN A 166 -17.40 1.55 5.05
CA ASN A 166 -18.69 2.13 4.70
C ASN A 166 -18.92 2.16 3.18
N ALA A 167 -17.88 2.36 2.38
CA ALA A 167 -17.94 2.31 0.92
C ALA A 167 -17.91 0.88 0.37
N GLY A 168 -17.66 -0.12 1.21
CA GLY A 168 -17.51 -1.52 0.83
C GLY A 168 -16.22 -1.83 0.06
N ILE A 169 -15.18 -0.97 0.14
CA ILE A 169 -13.86 -1.20 -0.46
C ILE A 169 -13.04 -2.01 0.54
N SER A 170 -12.68 -3.24 0.16
CA SER A 170 -11.80 -4.07 0.99
C SER A 170 -10.35 -3.57 0.95
N TYR A 171 -9.60 -3.88 2.00
CA TYR A 171 -8.20 -3.47 2.12
C TYR A 171 -7.38 -4.49 2.90
N ASN A 172 -6.06 -4.42 2.68
CA ASN A 172 -5.04 -5.21 3.36
C ASN A 172 -4.04 -4.25 4.00
N PHE A 173 -3.50 -4.62 5.16
CA PHE A 173 -2.46 -3.84 5.81
C PHE A 173 -1.08 -4.45 5.61
N PHE A 174 -0.08 -3.59 5.44
CA PHE A 174 1.30 -3.92 5.75
C PHE A 174 1.65 -3.39 7.13
N TYR A 175 2.14 -4.30 7.96
CA TYR A 175 2.72 -4.07 9.26
C TYR A 175 4.24 -4.27 9.17
N LEU A 176 5.01 -3.41 9.83
CA LEU A 176 6.45 -3.44 9.75
C LEU A 176 7.04 -3.67 11.14
N THR A 177 7.44 -4.91 11.45
CA THR A 177 8.04 -5.26 12.73
C THR A 177 9.37 -4.53 12.91
N GLY A 178 9.64 -4.09 14.13
CA GLY A 178 10.85 -3.36 14.48
C GLY A 178 10.77 -1.85 14.25
N VAL A 179 9.68 -1.33 13.67
CA VAL A 179 9.58 0.11 13.34
C VAL A 179 9.51 1.01 14.57
N SER A 180 9.08 0.47 15.71
CA SER A 180 9.04 1.20 17.00
C SER A 180 10.42 1.31 17.65
N GLY A 181 11.39 0.48 17.25
CA GLY A 181 12.76 0.46 17.78
C GLY A 181 12.92 -0.37 19.04
N ALA A 182 14.19 -0.62 19.40
CA ALA A 182 14.57 -1.54 20.47
C ALA A 182 13.84 -1.28 21.80
N GLY A 183 13.23 -2.35 22.35
CA GLY A 183 12.48 -2.34 23.60
C GLY A 183 11.08 -1.72 23.50
N LYS A 184 10.62 -1.27 22.32
CA LYS A 184 9.29 -0.67 22.11
C LYS A 184 8.35 -1.52 21.25
N GLY A 185 8.83 -2.55 20.59
CA GLY A 185 8.04 -3.35 19.63
C GLY A 185 6.80 -3.99 20.23
N GLU A 186 6.87 -4.56 21.46
CA GLU A 186 5.69 -5.12 22.10
C GLU A 186 4.59 -4.08 22.35
N ILE A 187 4.97 -2.84 22.71
CA ILE A 187 4.02 -1.74 22.88
C ILE A 187 3.42 -1.35 21.52
N GLY A 188 4.28 -1.24 20.49
CA GLY A 188 3.84 -0.96 19.11
C GLY A 188 2.87 -2.01 18.59
N ALA A 189 3.13 -3.30 18.86
CA ALA A 189 2.27 -4.40 18.48
C ALA A 189 0.87 -4.32 19.15
N ARG A 190 0.82 -4.04 20.46
CA ARG A 190 -0.46 -3.86 21.19
C ARG A 190 -1.28 -2.69 20.63
N LYS A 191 -0.65 -1.54 20.45
CA LYS A 191 -1.30 -0.37 19.85
C LYS A 191 -1.79 -0.65 18.43
N THR A 192 -1.02 -1.43 17.65
CA THR A 192 -1.44 -1.85 16.31
C THR A 192 -2.65 -2.78 16.35
N ALA A 193 -2.66 -3.76 17.28
CA ALA A 193 -3.83 -4.62 17.47
C ALA A 193 -5.07 -3.81 17.89
N GLU A 194 -4.93 -2.82 18.77
CA GLU A 194 -6.02 -1.92 19.18
C GLU A 194 -6.61 -1.15 17.98
N VAL A 195 -5.77 -0.70 17.06
CA VAL A 195 -6.20 -0.07 15.79
C VAL A 195 -6.93 -1.09 14.91
N CYS A 196 -6.30 -2.23 14.64
CA CYS A 196 -6.84 -3.26 13.74
C CYS A 196 -8.17 -3.83 14.24
N ASN A 197 -8.34 -4.00 15.55
CA ASN A 197 -9.56 -4.53 16.15
C ASN A 197 -10.81 -3.62 15.99
N GLN A 198 -10.63 -2.39 15.51
CA GLN A 198 -11.72 -1.47 15.16
C GLN A 198 -12.09 -1.49 13.68
N LEU A 199 -11.43 -2.33 12.88
CA LEU A 199 -11.42 -2.30 11.42
C LEU A 199 -11.62 -3.71 10.84
N HIS A 200 -11.73 -3.82 9.50
CA HIS A 200 -11.98 -5.07 8.80
C HIS A 200 -10.94 -5.34 7.70
N PRO A 201 -9.61 -5.30 7.98
CA PRO A 201 -8.62 -5.69 7.00
C PRO A 201 -8.79 -7.17 6.64
N GLN A 202 -8.64 -7.52 5.35
CA GLN A 202 -8.71 -8.93 4.93
C GLN A 202 -7.42 -9.69 5.22
N ILE A 203 -6.28 -8.97 5.19
CA ILE A 203 -4.95 -9.52 5.46
C ILE A 203 -4.15 -8.46 6.24
N ILE A 204 -3.38 -8.91 7.23
CA ILE A 204 -2.31 -8.14 7.83
C ILE A 204 -0.99 -8.82 7.47
N GLY A 205 -0.32 -8.27 6.45
CA GLY A 205 0.98 -8.77 5.99
C GLY A 205 2.11 -8.18 6.85
N ALA A 206 2.75 -9.00 7.69
CA ALA A 206 3.88 -8.56 8.48
C ALA A 206 5.20 -8.70 7.71
N ASN A 207 5.97 -7.62 7.66
CA ASN A 207 7.32 -7.59 7.11
C ASN A 207 8.30 -7.19 8.23
N MET A 208 9.55 -7.63 8.12
CA MET A 208 10.60 -7.18 9.02
C MET A 208 11.26 -5.92 8.47
N LEU A 209 11.44 -4.90 9.30
CA LEU A 209 12.17 -3.71 8.95
C LEU A 209 13.61 -4.07 8.56
N THR A 210 13.98 -3.70 7.34
CA THR A 210 15.35 -3.76 6.82
C THR A 210 15.90 -2.34 6.71
N ILE A 211 17.06 -2.09 7.27
CA ILE A 211 17.67 -0.76 7.30
C ILE A 211 18.75 -0.69 6.23
N TYR A 212 18.55 0.17 5.25
CA TYR A 212 19.50 0.43 4.19
C TYR A 212 20.43 1.60 4.56
N GLN A 213 21.70 1.56 4.14
CA GLN A 213 22.69 2.58 4.49
C GLN A 213 22.37 3.97 3.90
N ASN A 214 21.61 4.04 2.82
CA ASN A 214 21.14 5.27 2.21
C ASN A 214 19.80 5.79 2.80
N ALA A 215 19.21 5.08 3.78
CA ALA A 215 18.01 5.54 4.45
C ALA A 215 18.33 6.57 5.54
N GLU A 216 17.49 7.60 5.71
CA GLU A 216 17.60 8.57 6.81
C GLU A 216 17.63 7.87 8.18
N LEU A 217 16.89 6.76 8.33
CA LEU A 217 16.89 5.97 9.56
C LEU A 217 18.29 5.45 9.94
N TYR A 218 19.13 5.11 8.95
CA TYR A 218 20.50 4.70 9.21
C TYR A 218 21.33 5.84 9.86
N GLU A 219 21.13 7.08 9.40
CA GLU A 219 21.76 8.25 10.02
C GLU A 219 21.27 8.46 11.47
N GLU A 220 19.97 8.26 11.73
CA GLU A 220 19.42 8.37 13.09
C GLU A 220 20.04 7.34 14.05
N ILE A 221 20.34 6.14 13.55
CA ILE A 221 21.08 5.12 14.31
C ILE A 221 22.50 5.58 14.62
N GLN A 222 23.22 6.12 13.62
CA GLN A 222 24.59 6.62 13.82
C GLN A 222 24.65 7.78 14.81
N LYS A 223 23.60 8.61 14.86
CA LYS A 223 23.46 9.71 15.83
C LYS A 223 23.03 9.23 17.23
N GLY A 224 22.65 7.96 17.38
CA GLY A 224 22.13 7.40 18.64
C GLY A 224 20.69 7.79 18.96
N ASN A 225 19.95 8.38 18.02
CA ASN A 225 18.57 8.81 18.20
C ASN A 225 17.57 7.66 18.13
N TRP A 226 17.95 6.56 17.49
CA TRP A 226 17.13 5.37 17.34
C TRP A 226 18.01 4.12 17.34
N LYS A 227 17.47 3.02 17.85
CA LYS A 227 18.17 1.74 17.92
C LYS A 227 17.31 0.63 17.32
N GLU A 228 17.91 -0.18 16.46
CA GLU A 228 17.26 -1.31 15.84
C GLU A 228 16.92 -2.39 16.87
N GLU A 229 15.74 -2.99 16.75
CA GLU A 229 15.38 -4.22 17.44
C GLU A 229 16.20 -5.39 16.96
N GLN A 230 16.56 -6.28 17.89
CA GLN A 230 17.12 -7.57 17.52
C GLN A 230 16.05 -8.44 16.83
N GLU A 231 16.49 -9.39 16.01
CA GLU A 231 15.58 -10.27 15.27
C GLU A 231 14.59 -11.00 16.21
N ILE A 232 15.08 -11.46 17.37
CA ILE A 232 14.22 -12.13 18.36
C ILE A 232 13.15 -11.20 18.95
N GLU A 233 13.42 -9.89 19.05
CA GLU A 233 12.45 -8.90 19.51
C GLU A 233 11.35 -8.73 18.46
N LYS A 234 11.72 -8.66 17.17
CA LYS A 234 10.76 -8.58 16.04
C LYS A 234 9.82 -9.81 15.99
N TYR A 235 10.31 -11.00 16.31
CA TYR A 235 9.45 -12.19 16.44
C TYR A 235 8.50 -12.13 17.64
N ARG A 236 8.97 -11.61 18.79
CA ARG A 236 8.11 -11.39 19.97
C ARG A 236 7.03 -10.35 19.68
N GLU A 237 7.40 -9.27 19.01
CA GLU A 237 6.48 -8.24 18.55
C GLU A 237 5.36 -8.84 17.69
N LEU A 238 5.70 -9.67 16.68
CA LEU A 238 4.72 -10.36 15.84
C LEU A 238 3.82 -11.30 16.66
N LYS A 239 4.38 -12.03 17.60
CA LYS A 239 3.60 -12.88 18.52
C LYS A 239 2.59 -12.06 19.31
N ILE A 240 3.01 -10.95 19.90
CA ILE A 240 2.14 -10.04 20.66
C ILE A 240 1.02 -9.47 19.78
N LEU A 241 1.34 -9.07 18.55
CA LEU A 241 0.32 -8.62 17.60
C LEU A 241 -0.77 -9.69 17.41
N VAL A 242 -0.37 -10.91 17.05
CA VAL A 242 -1.32 -12.01 16.78
C VAL A 242 -2.14 -12.37 18.03
N GLU A 243 -1.53 -12.38 19.23
CA GLU A 243 -2.22 -12.70 20.49
C GLU A 243 -3.27 -11.63 20.89
N HIS A 244 -3.15 -10.40 20.36
CA HIS A 244 -4.07 -9.29 20.70
C HIS A 244 -5.05 -8.95 19.58
N LEU A 245 -4.93 -9.58 18.41
CA LEU A 245 -5.93 -9.45 17.36
C LEU A 245 -7.18 -10.26 17.73
N ASN A 246 -8.35 -9.59 17.69
CA ASN A 246 -9.66 -10.17 17.97
C ASN A 246 -10.55 -10.25 16.70
N ILE A 247 -9.96 -10.01 15.54
CA ILE A 247 -10.62 -10.01 14.22
C ILE A 247 -10.13 -11.19 13.39
N PRO A 248 -10.95 -11.74 12.49
CA PRO A 248 -10.51 -12.73 11.52
C PRO A 248 -9.64 -12.06 10.45
N VAL A 249 -8.38 -12.45 10.36
CA VAL A 249 -7.40 -11.97 9.37
C VAL A 249 -6.51 -13.11 8.87
#